data_987cac7ba590136d0907f8af17cdca77
#
_entry.id   987cac7ba590136d0907f8af17cdca77
#
_cell.length_a   1.000
_cell.length_b   1.000
_cell.length_c   1.000
_cell.angle_alpha   90.00
_cell.angle_beta   90.00
_cell.angle_gamma   90.00
#
_symmetry.space_group_name_H-M   'P 1'
#
loop_
_entity.id
_entity.type
_entity.pdbx_description
1 polymer ?
#
loop_
_entity_poly.entity_id
_entity_poly.type
_entity_poly.pdbx_seq_one_letter_code
_entity_poly.pdbx_strand_id
1 'polypeptide(L)'
;VNQTEYTNPLIEQRADPQIKYDEDTKAYYFTASYPAFYNVNNGYDRIILRKADTIQGLSDAEGGLEKEITIWKAPSTGKMARHVWAPEIHKIEGKWYVFFAAGDSSNIWNIRPYVLVCQRDDPYDASSWVQADGTAEIHAATSEESAYFKHMSLDMTYFEHNGKHYVIW
;
A
#
# COMPACT_ATOMS: atom_id res chain seq x y z
N VAL A 1 -4.46 -34.00 -6.43
CA VAL A 1 -4.13 -32.58 -6.24
C VAL A 1 -5.37 -31.98 -5.63
N ASN A 2 -5.32 -31.61 -4.34
CA ASN A 2 -6.42 -30.86 -3.71
C ASN A 2 -6.45 -29.49 -4.39
N GLN A 3 -7.50 -29.24 -5.15
CA GLN A 3 -7.75 -27.96 -5.77
C GLN A 3 -8.26 -27.03 -4.66
N THR A 4 -7.52 -25.96 -4.36
CA THR A 4 -8.00 -24.94 -3.42
C THR A 4 -9.09 -24.14 -4.14
N GLU A 5 -10.31 -24.22 -3.65
CA GLU A 5 -11.42 -23.41 -4.15
C GLU A 5 -11.41 -22.05 -3.43
N TYR A 6 -11.56 -20.98 -4.19
CA TYR A 6 -11.69 -19.62 -3.69
C TYR A 6 -13.11 -19.13 -3.92
N THR A 7 -13.68 -18.46 -2.90
CA THR A 7 -14.97 -17.80 -3.03
C THR A 7 -14.76 -16.36 -3.51
N ASN A 8 -15.42 -16.00 -4.59
CA ASN A 8 -15.42 -14.63 -5.11
C ASN A 8 -16.72 -13.91 -4.77
N PRO A 9 -16.68 -12.61 -4.46
CA PRO A 9 -15.46 -11.81 -4.28
C PRO A 9 -14.68 -12.24 -3.04
N LEU A 10 -13.35 -12.32 -3.14
CA LEU A 10 -12.49 -12.66 -2.02
C LEU A 10 -12.52 -11.56 -0.95
N ILE A 11 -12.42 -10.32 -1.41
CA ILE A 11 -12.42 -9.10 -0.61
C ILE A 11 -13.30 -8.08 -1.32
N GLU A 12 -14.32 -7.57 -0.63
CA GLU A 12 -15.22 -6.57 -1.18
C GLU A 12 -14.69 -5.15 -0.97
N GLN A 13 -15.08 -4.26 -1.88
CA GLN A 13 -14.91 -2.82 -1.74
C GLN A 13 -13.44 -2.39 -1.48
N ARG A 14 -12.52 -3.01 -2.19
CA ARG A 14 -11.12 -2.62 -2.30
C ARG A 14 -10.76 -2.55 -3.79
N ALA A 15 -10.12 -1.45 -4.21
CA ALA A 15 -9.68 -1.25 -5.59
C ALA A 15 -8.17 -1.51 -5.70
N ASP A 16 -7.70 -1.83 -6.91
CA ASP A 16 -6.27 -2.03 -7.21
C ASP A 16 -5.57 -2.97 -6.22
N PRO A 17 -6.07 -4.20 -6.01
CA PRO A 17 -5.57 -5.08 -4.97
C PRO A 17 -4.20 -5.67 -5.31
N GLN A 18 -3.32 -5.73 -4.31
CA GLN A 18 -2.08 -6.49 -4.38
C GLN A 18 -2.00 -7.51 -3.26
N ILE A 19 -1.56 -8.73 -3.58
CA ILE A 19 -1.21 -9.77 -2.61
C ILE A 19 0.28 -10.10 -2.75
N LYS A 20 1.01 -10.00 -1.65
CA LYS A 20 2.43 -10.37 -1.55
C LYS A 20 2.61 -11.56 -0.62
N TYR A 21 3.23 -12.63 -1.11
CA TYR A 21 3.73 -13.69 -0.25
C TYR A 21 5.14 -13.37 0.24
N ASP A 22 5.39 -13.56 1.52
CA ASP A 22 6.71 -13.44 2.13
C ASP A 22 7.24 -14.81 2.55
N GLU A 23 8.35 -15.20 1.96
CA GLU A 23 8.98 -16.50 2.20
C GLU A 23 9.54 -16.64 3.63
N ASP A 24 9.92 -15.55 4.27
CA ASP A 24 10.51 -15.59 5.61
C ASP A 24 9.44 -15.85 6.66
N THR A 25 8.32 -15.15 6.59
CA THR A 25 7.21 -15.28 7.54
C THR A 25 6.18 -16.34 7.15
N LYS A 26 6.29 -16.89 5.91
CA LYS A 26 5.31 -17.83 5.32
C LYS A 26 3.88 -17.29 5.32
N ALA A 27 3.73 -15.99 5.17
CA ALA A 27 2.44 -15.29 5.23
C ALA A 27 2.17 -14.50 3.95
N TYR A 28 0.88 -14.31 3.69
CA TYR A 28 0.38 -13.42 2.65
C TYR A 28 0.03 -12.07 3.26
N TYR A 29 0.44 -11.01 2.57
CA TYR A 29 0.07 -9.62 2.88
C TYR A 29 -0.81 -9.10 1.76
N PHE A 30 -1.88 -8.41 2.12
CA PHE A 30 -2.79 -7.77 1.18
C PHE A 30 -2.84 -6.28 1.45
N THR A 31 -2.79 -5.49 0.40
CA THR A 31 -3.07 -4.05 0.41
C THR A 31 -3.90 -3.66 -0.80
N ALA A 32 -4.58 -2.54 -0.75
CA ALA A 32 -5.41 -2.04 -1.84
C ALA A 32 -5.78 -0.57 -1.62
N SER A 33 -6.21 0.10 -2.67
CA SER A 33 -6.91 1.38 -2.56
C SER A 33 -8.14 1.23 -1.68
N TYR A 34 -8.38 2.21 -0.80
CA TYR A 34 -9.48 2.24 0.15
C TYR A 34 -10.57 3.21 -0.30
N PRO A 35 -11.54 2.81 -1.15
CA PRO A 35 -12.60 3.70 -1.61
C PRO A 35 -13.54 4.11 -0.48
N ALA A 36 -14.31 5.17 -0.70
CA ALA A 36 -15.39 5.56 0.20
C ALA A 36 -16.54 4.54 0.13
N PHE A 37 -17.05 4.15 1.29
CA PHE A 37 -18.18 3.24 1.40
C PHE A 37 -19.43 3.97 1.84
N TYR A 38 -20.60 3.58 1.31
CA TYR A 38 -21.94 3.84 1.88
C TYR A 38 -22.03 5.15 2.67
N ASN A 39 -21.77 6.31 2.05
CA ASN A 39 -21.79 7.63 2.68
C ASN A 39 -20.60 7.99 3.62
N VAL A 40 -19.51 7.23 3.60
CA VAL A 40 -18.29 7.68 4.25
C VAL A 40 -17.56 8.64 3.29
N ASN A 41 -17.48 9.90 3.68
CA ASN A 41 -16.94 10.97 2.82
C ASN A 41 -15.40 10.97 2.65
N ASN A 42 -14.69 9.99 3.19
CA ASN A 42 -13.23 10.00 3.31
C ASN A 42 -12.60 8.72 2.75
N GLY A 43 -12.94 8.35 1.53
CA GLY A 43 -12.22 7.31 0.81
C GLY A 43 -10.90 7.79 0.22
N TYR A 44 -10.03 6.84 -0.14
CA TYR A 44 -8.71 7.09 -0.72
C TYR A 44 -7.82 7.99 0.16
N ASP A 45 -7.90 7.75 1.48
CA ASP A 45 -7.29 8.57 2.52
C ASP A 45 -6.31 7.79 3.42
N ARG A 46 -6.06 6.54 3.12
CA ARG A 46 -5.24 5.65 3.95
C ARG A 46 -4.60 4.51 3.19
N ILE A 47 -3.63 3.88 3.82
CA ILE A 47 -3.04 2.62 3.40
C ILE A 47 -3.38 1.56 4.46
N ILE A 48 -3.90 0.43 4.00
CA ILE A 48 -4.31 -0.70 4.86
C ILE A 48 -3.44 -1.93 4.58
N LEU A 49 -3.33 -2.80 5.57
CA LEU A 49 -2.77 -4.15 5.41
C LEU A 49 -3.67 -5.19 6.06
N ARG A 50 -3.75 -6.36 5.41
CA ARG A 50 -4.18 -7.63 6.01
C ARG A 50 -3.03 -8.62 5.97
N LYS A 51 -3.01 -9.58 6.90
CA LYS A 51 -2.04 -10.68 6.95
C LYS A 51 -2.75 -11.99 7.25
N ALA A 52 -2.39 -13.05 6.53
CA ALA A 52 -2.89 -14.39 6.80
C ALA A 52 -1.90 -15.45 6.28
N ASP A 53 -1.99 -16.68 6.80
CA ASP A 53 -1.16 -17.81 6.37
C ASP A 53 -1.61 -18.39 5.02
N THR A 54 -2.81 -18.04 4.55
CA THR A 54 -3.37 -18.45 3.27
C THR A 54 -4.05 -17.28 2.57
N ILE A 55 -4.17 -17.34 1.24
CA ILE A 55 -4.92 -16.34 0.47
C ILE A 55 -6.39 -16.28 0.94
N GLN A 56 -7.02 -17.45 1.17
CA GLN A 56 -8.40 -17.50 1.66
C GLN A 56 -8.55 -16.83 3.04
N GLY A 57 -7.54 -16.93 3.91
CA GLY A 57 -7.54 -16.27 5.22
C GLY A 57 -7.52 -14.74 5.17
N LEU A 58 -7.23 -14.14 4.01
CA LEU A 58 -7.33 -12.69 3.77
C LEU A 58 -8.77 -12.24 3.49
N SER A 59 -9.67 -13.18 3.15
CA SER A 59 -11.02 -12.90 2.69
C SER A 59 -11.91 -12.33 3.81
N ASP A 60 -12.94 -11.58 3.41
CA ASP A 60 -13.94 -11.07 4.34
C ASP A 60 -14.72 -12.21 5.02
N ALA A 61 -14.95 -13.32 4.31
CA ALA A 61 -15.62 -14.52 4.85
C ALA A 61 -14.84 -15.19 5.98
N GLU A 62 -13.52 -15.06 6.00
CA GLU A 62 -12.64 -15.61 7.05
C GLU A 62 -12.20 -14.55 8.09
N GLY A 63 -12.98 -13.48 8.23
CA GLY A 63 -12.70 -12.41 9.18
C GLY A 63 -11.51 -11.52 8.79
N GLY A 64 -11.20 -11.41 7.49
CA GLY A 64 -10.11 -10.57 6.99
C GLY A 64 -10.34 -9.09 7.26
N LEU A 65 -11.61 -8.65 7.30
CA LEU A 65 -11.95 -7.26 7.61
C LEU A 65 -11.59 -6.89 9.06
N GLU A 66 -11.85 -7.76 10.03
CA GLU A 66 -11.49 -7.54 11.44
C GLU A 66 -9.96 -7.54 11.65
N LYS A 67 -9.23 -8.17 10.75
CA LYS A 67 -7.77 -8.22 10.75
C LYS A 67 -7.13 -7.09 9.94
N GLU A 68 -7.93 -6.25 9.29
CA GLU A 68 -7.42 -5.14 8.50
C GLU A 68 -6.93 -4.01 9.41
N ILE A 69 -5.65 -3.66 9.28
CA ILE A 69 -5.06 -2.54 10.01
C ILE A 69 -4.79 -1.35 9.08
N THR A 70 -4.93 -0.14 9.59
CA THR A 70 -4.46 1.06 8.89
C THR A 70 -3.04 1.37 9.32
N ILE A 71 -2.10 1.33 8.38
CA ILE A 71 -0.69 1.59 8.64
C ILE A 71 -0.30 3.06 8.44
N TRP A 72 -1.05 3.79 7.65
CA TRP A 72 -0.83 5.22 7.42
C TRP A 72 -2.14 5.91 7.02
N LYS A 73 -2.28 7.18 7.43
CA LYS A 73 -3.40 8.06 7.03
C LYS A 73 -2.86 9.31 6.34
N ALA A 74 -3.53 9.70 5.27
CA ALA A 74 -3.24 10.91 4.53
C ALA A 74 -3.37 12.16 5.43
N PRO A 75 -2.52 13.16 5.25
CA PRO A 75 -2.71 14.45 5.89
C PRO A 75 -3.98 15.13 5.36
N SER A 76 -4.55 16.05 6.12
CA SER A 76 -5.76 16.77 5.72
C SER A 76 -5.53 17.73 4.54
N THR A 77 -4.30 18.26 4.42
CA THR A 77 -3.89 19.25 3.41
C THR A 77 -2.48 18.98 2.90
N GLY A 78 -2.11 19.61 1.79
CA GLY A 78 -0.80 19.50 1.16
C GLY A 78 -0.65 18.29 0.28
N LYS A 79 0.59 17.91 0.02
CA LYS A 79 0.94 16.72 -0.75
C LYS A 79 0.41 15.46 -0.06
N MET A 80 0.01 14.45 -0.82
CA MET A 80 -0.55 13.17 -0.37
C MET A 80 -1.93 13.26 0.32
N ALA A 81 -2.58 14.41 0.32
CA ALA A 81 -3.84 14.63 1.03
C ALA A 81 -5.07 14.04 0.31
N ARG A 82 -4.91 13.62 -0.94
CA ARG A 82 -6.01 13.13 -1.81
C ARG A 82 -5.54 11.97 -2.66
N HIS A 83 -6.50 11.15 -3.08
CA HIS A 83 -6.24 10.10 -4.08
C HIS A 83 -5.09 9.17 -3.68
N VAL A 84 -5.09 8.66 -2.44
CA VAL A 84 -4.17 7.60 -2.02
C VAL A 84 -4.58 6.33 -2.75
N TRP A 85 -3.87 6.03 -3.85
CA TRP A 85 -4.25 4.99 -4.81
C TRP A 85 -3.18 3.93 -4.98
N ALA A 86 -3.64 2.73 -5.35
CA ALA A 86 -2.86 1.59 -5.78
C ALA A 86 -1.62 1.33 -4.90
N PRO A 87 -1.76 1.17 -3.57
CA PRO A 87 -0.63 0.82 -2.72
C PRO A 87 -0.14 -0.60 -3.06
N GLU A 88 1.17 -0.76 -3.12
CA GLU A 88 1.84 -2.06 -3.25
C GLU A 88 2.89 -2.24 -2.15
N ILE A 89 2.84 -3.36 -1.43
CA ILE A 89 3.83 -3.71 -0.41
C ILE A 89 4.95 -4.57 -0.99
N HIS A 90 6.19 -4.15 -0.76
CA HIS A 90 7.39 -4.84 -1.26
C HIS A 90 8.42 -5.00 -0.15
N LYS A 91 9.14 -6.15 -0.16
CA LYS A 91 10.32 -6.36 0.67
C LYS A 91 11.55 -6.29 -0.22
N ILE A 92 12.39 -5.28 0.00
CA ILE A 92 13.57 -4.99 -0.80
C ILE A 92 14.78 -5.01 0.13
N GLU A 93 15.74 -5.88 -0.13
CA GLU A 93 16.94 -6.05 0.72
C GLU A 93 16.61 -6.22 2.21
N GLY A 94 15.56 -7.01 2.50
CA GLY A 94 15.12 -7.31 3.86
C GLY A 94 14.27 -6.23 4.54
N LYS A 95 14.06 -5.07 3.94
CA LYS A 95 13.27 -3.97 4.47
C LYS A 95 11.93 -3.84 3.73
N TRP A 96 10.86 -3.50 4.46
CA TRP A 96 9.53 -3.32 3.90
C TRP A 96 9.25 -1.89 3.47
N TYR A 97 8.56 -1.77 2.33
CA TYR A 97 8.14 -0.52 1.72
C TYR A 97 6.72 -0.64 1.20
N VAL A 98 5.97 0.46 1.19
CA VAL A 98 4.72 0.57 0.43
C VAL A 98 4.87 1.67 -0.60
N PHE A 99 4.73 1.30 -1.86
CA PHE A 99 4.64 2.23 -2.99
C PHE A 99 3.19 2.63 -3.20
N PHE A 100 2.90 3.89 -3.40
CA PHE A 100 1.54 4.38 -3.62
C PHE A 100 1.54 5.69 -4.41
N ALA A 101 0.41 6.03 -5.01
CA ALA A 101 0.20 7.33 -5.63
C ALA A 101 -0.67 8.21 -4.74
N ALA A 102 -0.45 9.52 -4.76
CA ALA A 102 -1.32 10.46 -4.09
C ALA A 102 -1.29 11.84 -4.73
N GLY A 103 -2.37 12.60 -4.53
CA GLY A 103 -2.58 13.95 -5.03
C GLY A 103 -2.46 15.01 -3.93
N ASP A 104 -2.30 16.26 -4.36
CA ASP A 104 -2.21 17.43 -3.48
C ASP A 104 -3.60 18.04 -3.24
N SER A 105 -3.86 18.54 -2.03
CA SER A 105 -5.12 19.19 -1.70
C SER A 105 -5.41 20.46 -2.48
N SER A 106 -4.38 21.15 -2.98
CA SER A 106 -4.53 22.35 -3.80
C SER A 106 -4.82 22.05 -5.27
N ASN A 107 -4.37 20.88 -5.75
CA ASN A 107 -4.68 20.32 -7.05
C ASN A 107 -4.71 18.79 -6.95
N ILE A 108 -5.90 18.23 -6.80
CA ILE A 108 -6.09 16.81 -6.56
C ILE A 108 -5.56 15.91 -7.68
N TRP A 109 -5.42 16.44 -8.89
CA TRP A 109 -4.87 15.75 -10.05
C TRP A 109 -3.36 15.88 -10.20
N ASN A 110 -2.69 16.61 -9.30
CA ASN A 110 -1.24 16.59 -9.18
C ASN A 110 -0.76 15.31 -8.48
N ILE A 111 -1.03 14.19 -9.12
CA ILE A 111 -0.75 12.84 -8.60
C ILE A 111 0.69 12.48 -8.87
N ARG A 112 1.37 11.99 -7.84
CA ARG A 112 2.77 11.55 -7.88
C ARG A 112 2.94 10.27 -7.07
N PRO A 113 3.96 9.46 -7.37
CA PRO A 113 4.29 8.30 -6.57
C PRO A 113 5.05 8.67 -5.32
N TYR A 114 4.81 7.92 -4.26
CA TYR A 114 5.44 8.03 -2.95
C TYR A 114 5.83 6.65 -2.43
N VAL A 115 6.79 6.62 -1.50
CA VAL A 115 7.27 5.40 -0.86
C VAL A 115 7.22 5.58 0.66
N LEU A 116 6.35 4.82 1.32
CA LEU A 116 6.30 4.71 2.78
C LEU A 116 7.30 3.66 3.24
N VAL A 117 8.09 3.97 4.24
CA VAL A 117 9.19 3.13 4.73
C VAL A 117 8.84 2.53 6.09
N CYS A 118 8.90 1.20 6.18
CA CYS A 118 8.76 0.49 7.43
C CYS A 118 10.02 0.65 8.29
N GLN A 119 9.86 1.04 9.54
CA GLN A 119 10.96 1.32 10.47
C GLN A 119 11.40 0.09 11.27
N ARG A 120 10.63 -1.01 11.23
CA ARG A 120 10.85 -2.24 11.99
C ARG A 120 10.64 -3.47 11.10
N ASP A 121 10.86 -4.65 11.66
CA ASP A 121 10.82 -5.90 10.90
C ASP A 121 9.38 -6.38 10.58
N ASP A 122 8.41 -6.09 11.45
CA ASP A 122 7.02 -6.51 11.24
C ASP A 122 6.18 -5.43 10.55
N PRO A 123 5.84 -5.60 9.27
CA PRO A 123 5.01 -4.64 8.55
C PRO A 123 3.54 -4.68 8.98
N TYR A 124 3.10 -5.74 9.66
CA TYR A 124 1.72 -5.88 10.15
C TYR A 124 1.52 -5.27 11.55
N ASP A 125 2.39 -4.38 11.94
CA ASP A 125 2.25 -3.51 13.11
C ASP A 125 2.22 -2.05 12.64
N ALA A 126 1.11 -1.35 12.88
CA ALA A 126 0.97 0.06 12.48
C ALA A 126 2.08 0.96 13.07
N SER A 127 2.60 0.63 14.27
CA SER A 127 3.71 1.36 14.88
C SER A 127 5.02 1.18 14.13
N SER A 128 5.15 0.16 13.28
CA SER A 128 6.35 -0.05 12.45
C SER A 128 6.51 0.98 11.32
N TRP A 129 5.46 1.74 11.03
CA TRP A 129 5.46 2.76 9.98
C TRP A 129 5.64 4.18 10.51
N VAL A 130 6.00 4.28 11.79
CA VAL A 130 6.17 5.55 12.48
C VAL A 130 7.59 5.64 13.03
N GLN A 131 8.24 6.76 12.80
CA GLN A 131 9.56 7.08 13.37
C GLN A 131 9.46 7.38 14.88
N ALA A 132 10.60 7.52 15.54
CA ALA A 132 10.64 7.81 16.97
C ALA A 132 9.98 9.15 17.37
N ASP A 133 9.91 10.10 16.45
CA ASP A 133 9.25 11.40 16.63
C ASP A 133 7.73 11.37 16.34
N GLY A 134 7.19 10.21 16.00
CA GLY A 134 5.77 10.03 15.70
C GLY A 134 5.38 10.35 14.25
N THR A 135 6.32 10.69 13.38
CA THR A 135 6.07 10.95 11.97
C THR A 135 6.27 9.69 11.12
N ALA A 136 5.65 9.64 9.94
CA ALA A 136 5.92 8.60 8.95
C ALA A 136 7.12 9.01 8.08
N GLU A 137 8.03 8.07 7.81
CA GLU A 137 9.08 8.27 6.81
C GLU A 137 8.49 7.98 5.43
N ILE A 138 8.33 9.03 4.63
CA ILE A 138 7.84 8.93 3.26
C ILE A 138 8.80 9.67 2.34
N HIS A 139 9.30 8.93 1.35
CA HIS A 139 10.06 9.52 0.26
C HIS A 139 9.11 9.83 -0.89
N ALA A 140 9.13 11.08 -1.34
CA ALA A 140 8.59 11.38 -2.65
C ALA A 140 9.50 10.69 -3.68
N ALA A 141 8.95 9.83 -4.50
CA ALA A 141 9.66 9.35 -5.68
C ALA A 141 9.92 10.52 -6.65
N THR A 142 9.33 11.66 -6.35
CA THR A 142 9.54 12.94 -7.01
C THR A 142 10.32 13.85 -6.08
N SER A 143 11.63 13.97 -6.24
CA SER A 143 12.22 15.27 -5.96
C SER A 143 11.73 16.24 -7.04
N GLU A 144 11.59 17.53 -6.74
CA GLU A 144 11.34 18.57 -7.76
C GLU A 144 12.44 18.55 -8.85
N GLU A 145 13.56 17.92 -8.56
CA GLU A 145 14.73 17.67 -9.42
C GLU A 145 14.60 16.40 -10.27
N SER A 146 13.69 15.47 -9.95
CA SER A 146 13.52 14.24 -10.73
C SER A 146 12.92 14.55 -12.10
N ALA A 147 13.70 14.27 -13.15
CA ALA A 147 13.23 14.40 -14.53
C ALA A 147 12.09 13.43 -14.89
N TYR A 148 11.88 12.38 -14.08
CA TYR A 148 11.00 11.26 -14.41
C TYR A 148 9.54 11.49 -14.01
N PHE A 149 9.27 12.27 -12.95
CA PHE A 149 7.91 12.43 -12.40
C PHE A 149 7.37 13.85 -12.58
N LYS A 150 7.64 14.49 -13.72
CA LYS A 150 7.17 15.86 -14.01
C LYS A 150 5.66 15.96 -14.23
N HIS A 151 5.05 14.86 -14.65
CA HIS A 151 3.63 14.78 -14.97
C HIS A 151 2.92 13.83 -14.02
N MET A 152 1.60 13.68 -14.18
CA MET A 152 0.84 12.68 -13.46
C MET A 152 1.50 11.30 -13.64
N SER A 153 1.82 10.66 -12.52
CA SER A 153 2.46 9.35 -12.47
C SER A 153 1.82 8.56 -11.35
N LEU A 154 1.40 7.33 -11.64
CA LEU A 154 0.67 6.46 -10.72
C LEU A 154 0.96 4.99 -11.02
N ASP A 155 0.36 4.09 -10.22
CA ASP A 155 0.43 2.63 -10.38
C ASP A 155 1.86 2.10 -10.40
N MET A 156 2.72 2.65 -9.53
CA MET A 156 4.12 2.26 -9.45
C MET A 156 4.25 0.85 -8.89
N THR A 157 4.88 -0.04 -9.66
CA THR A 157 5.24 -1.39 -9.22
C THR A 157 6.75 -1.61 -9.22
N TYR A 158 7.18 -2.62 -8.46
CA TYR A 158 8.59 -2.99 -8.29
C TYR A 158 8.82 -4.46 -8.64
N PHE A 159 9.95 -4.72 -9.28
CA PHE A 159 10.49 -6.06 -9.44
C PHE A 159 12.02 -6.08 -9.48
N GLU A 160 12.58 -7.23 -9.15
CA GLU A 160 14.01 -7.49 -9.30
C GLU A 160 14.26 -8.43 -10.47
N HIS A 161 15.29 -8.13 -11.25
CA HIS A 161 15.75 -8.99 -12.33
C HIS A 161 17.28 -8.92 -12.47
N ASN A 162 17.94 -10.08 -12.43
CA ASN A 162 19.39 -10.20 -12.54
C ASN A 162 20.16 -9.31 -11.54
N GLY A 163 19.72 -9.25 -10.28
CA GLY A 163 20.34 -8.46 -9.23
C GLY A 163 20.21 -6.94 -9.41
N LYS A 164 19.29 -6.50 -10.26
CA LYS A 164 18.95 -5.10 -10.46
C LYS A 164 17.51 -4.83 -10.06
N HIS A 165 17.30 -3.69 -9.44
CA HIS A 165 15.98 -3.22 -9.01
C HIS A 165 15.34 -2.34 -10.10
N TYR A 166 14.10 -2.60 -10.39
CA TYR A 166 13.32 -1.87 -11.39
C TYR A 166 12.03 -1.37 -10.80
N VAL A 167 11.65 -0.17 -11.20
CA VAL A 167 10.36 0.45 -10.91
C VAL A 167 9.70 0.82 -12.23
N ILE A 168 8.42 0.51 -12.37
CA ILE A 168 7.58 0.87 -13.52
C ILE A 168 6.40 1.69 -13.01
N TRP A 169 5.95 2.69 -13.77
CA TRP A 169 4.81 3.55 -13.44
C TRP A 169 4.09 4.02 -14.71
#